data_6038d572ab74acfc67ccf9c082487339
#
_entry.id   6038d572ab74acfc67ccf9c082487339
#
_cell.length_a   1.000
_cell.length_b   1.000
_cell.length_c   1.000
_cell.angle_alpha   90.00
_cell.angle_beta   90.00
_cell.angle_gamma   90.00
#
_symmetry.space_group_name_H-M   'P 1'
#
loop_
_entity.id
_entity.type
_entity.pdbx_description
1 polymer ?
#
loop_
_entity_poly.entity_id
_entity_poly.type
_entity_poly.pdbx_seq_one_letter_code
_entity_poly.pdbx_strand_id
1 'polypeptide(L)'
;MRVDADDFARPCGDGKMHHEIKEILIEPGAVNALEEAMSEGFLKEYISPLLICDTNTCKATEKLMEDIFDRCQVLVLDADDLQADQHAIEIVENYMDEDIDLILAVGSGTVHDISRYVAFQYKIPFISVPTAASAEGFVSTEAEMVWNGQKKMIAAEAPIAVYADTDIFANAPTELNLSGAVRVNSSDIYLTERKISETQIKEGDPDTCEKLMYVLLRSGVAGQAEGE
;
A
#
# COMPACT_ATOMS: atom_id res chain seq x y z
N MET A 1 -14.99 -4.64 2.99
CA MET A 1 -15.71 -3.34 3.10
C MET A 1 -15.24 -2.39 2.01
N ARG A 2 -16.15 -1.82 1.24
CA ARG A 2 -15.82 -0.70 0.33
C ARG A 2 -15.86 0.60 1.12
N VAL A 3 -14.81 1.39 1.03
CA VAL A 3 -14.63 2.65 1.77
C VAL A 3 -14.82 3.82 0.83
N ASP A 4 -15.41 4.91 1.31
CA ASP A 4 -15.55 6.13 0.51
C ASP A 4 -14.17 6.75 0.27
N ALA A 5 -13.77 6.81 -0.99
CA ALA A 5 -12.44 7.30 -1.40
C ALA A 5 -12.30 8.82 -1.17
N ASP A 6 -13.40 9.56 -1.22
CA ASP A 6 -13.39 11.02 -1.01
C ASP A 6 -12.94 11.39 0.41
N ASP A 7 -13.17 10.51 1.39
CA ASP A 7 -12.68 10.70 2.77
C ASP A 7 -11.14 10.72 2.87
N PHE A 8 -10.45 10.20 1.86
CA PHE A 8 -8.99 10.03 1.81
C PHE A 8 -8.31 10.92 0.77
N ALA A 9 -9.08 11.67 -0.03
CA ALA A 9 -8.52 12.55 -1.04
C ALA A 9 -7.71 13.69 -0.39
N ARG A 10 -6.44 13.82 -0.77
CA ARG A 10 -5.53 14.87 -0.30
C ARG A 10 -4.66 15.36 -1.45
N PRO A 11 -4.34 16.67 -1.48
CA PRO A 11 -3.38 17.20 -2.45
C PRO A 11 -1.98 16.64 -2.18
N CYS A 12 -1.20 16.48 -3.24
CA CYS A 12 0.21 16.13 -3.17
C CYS A 12 1.04 17.30 -2.59
N GLY A 13 2.33 17.07 -2.32
CA GLY A 13 3.21 18.07 -1.74
C GLY A 13 3.40 19.36 -2.58
N ASP A 14 2.97 19.36 -3.85
CA ASP A 14 2.89 20.54 -4.72
C ASP A 14 1.54 21.28 -4.64
N GLY A 15 0.65 20.85 -3.75
CA GLY A 15 -0.69 21.41 -3.55
C GLY A 15 -1.71 21.01 -4.62
N LYS A 16 -1.41 20.04 -5.49
CA LYS A 16 -2.29 19.57 -6.55
C LYS A 16 -2.67 18.11 -6.32
N MET A 17 -3.82 17.71 -6.84
CA MET A 17 -4.18 16.31 -7.02
C MET A 17 -3.82 15.92 -8.46
N HIS A 18 -2.87 15.02 -8.63
CA HIS A 18 -2.49 14.52 -9.95
C HIS A 18 -3.38 13.34 -10.35
N HIS A 19 -3.71 12.48 -9.37
CA HIS A 19 -4.64 11.39 -9.55
C HIS A 19 -5.62 11.32 -8.37
N GLU A 20 -6.86 10.90 -8.64
CA GLU A 20 -7.89 10.69 -7.62
C GLU A 20 -7.88 9.24 -7.17
N ILE A 21 -8.12 9.00 -5.88
CA ILE A 21 -8.36 7.64 -5.39
C ILE A 21 -9.76 7.22 -5.87
N LYS A 22 -9.81 6.23 -6.77
CA LYS A 22 -11.06 5.77 -7.39
C LYS A 22 -11.74 4.68 -6.57
N GLU A 23 -10.98 3.88 -5.84
CA GLU A 23 -11.51 2.76 -5.07
C GLU A 23 -10.62 2.43 -3.87
N ILE A 24 -11.27 2.14 -2.74
CA ILE A 24 -10.64 1.52 -1.56
C ILE A 24 -11.49 0.33 -1.14
N LEU A 25 -10.92 -0.85 -1.23
CA LEU A 25 -11.58 -2.11 -0.89
C LEU A 25 -10.78 -2.84 0.19
N ILE A 26 -11.43 -3.13 1.31
CA ILE A 26 -10.84 -3.87 2.44
C ILE A 26 -11.77 -5.04 2.74
N GLU A 27 -11.50 -6.21 2.19
CA GLU A 27 -12.34 -7.40 2.40
C GLU A 27 -11.60 -8.68 1.98
N PRO A 28 -12.08 -9.87 2.37
CA PRO A 28 -11.58 -11.12 1.83
C PRO A 28 -11.76 -11.17 0.31
N GLY A 29 -10.75 -11.61 -0.42
CA GLY A 29 -10.79 -11.68 -1.88
C GLY A 29 -10.70 -10.33 -2.60
N ALA A 30 -10.24 -9.26 -1.95
CA ALA A 30 -10.07 -7.95 -2.59
C ALA A 30 -9.15 -8.01 -3.83
N VAL A 31 -8.21 -8.94 -3.88
CA VAL A 31 -7.35 -9.15 -5.06
C VAL A 31 -8.12 -9.64 -6.28
N ASN A 32 -9.24 -10.33 -6.12
CA ASN A 32 -10.10 -10.71 -7.25
C ASN A 32 -10.78 -9.49 -7.87
N ALA A 33 -11.14 -8.50 -7.05
CA ALA A 33 -11.69 -7.24 -7.54
C ALA A 33 -10.62 -6.41 -8.28
N LEU A 34 -9.35 -6.47 -7.87
CA LEU A 34 -8.23 -5.89 -8.62
C LEU A 34 -8.10 -6.55 -10.00
N GLU A 35 -8.16 -7.88 -10.07
CA GLU A 35 -8.11 -8.62 -11.33
C GLU A 35 -9.27 -8.20 -12.27
N GLU A 36 -10.50 -8.11 -11.74
CA GLU A 36 -11.64 -7.62 -12.50
C GLU A 36 -11.43 -6.17 -12.98
N ALA A 37 -10.90 -5.28 -12.11
CA ALA A 37 -10.60 -3.90 -12.46
C ALA A 37 -9.55 -3.81 -13.60
N MET A 38 -8.55 -4.69 -13.60
CA MET A 38 -7.51 -4.75 -14.64
C MET A 38 -8.02 -5.39 -15.96
N SER A 39 -8.97 -6.31 -15.89
CA SER A 39 -9.47 -7.00 -17.08
C SER A 39 -10.62 -6.26 -17.78
N GLU A 40 -11.59 -5.77 -17.03
CA GLU A 40 -12.84 -5.20 -17.54
C GLU A 40 -13.16 -3.83 -16.97
N GLY A 41 -12.51 -3.44 -15.84
CA GLY A 41 -12.78 -2.22 -15.09
C GLY A 41 -11.95 -1.01 -15.55
N PHE A 42 -11.79 -0.06 -14.63
CA PHE A 42 -11.13 1.22 -14.90
C PHE A 42 -9.61 1.12 -15.07
N LEU A 43 -9.00 -0.01 -14.69
CA LEU A 43 -7.56 -0.27 -14.87
C LEU A 43 -7.20 -0.94 -16.20
N LYS A 44 -8.18 -1.34 -17.00
CA LYS A 44 -7.93 -2.02 -18.29
C LYS A 44 -7.20 -1.17 -19.34
N GLU A 45 -7.16 0.14 -19.14
CA GLU A 45 -6.45 1.06 -20.02
C GLU A 45 -4.92 1.01 -19.84
N TYR A 46 -4.45 0.51 -18.68
CA TYR A 46 -3.03 0.33 -18.39
C TYR A 46 -2.57 -1.02 -18.97
N ILE A 47 -1.66 -0.96 -19.94
CA ILE A 47 -1.28 -2.12 -20.75
C ILE A 47 0.10 -2.67 -20.40
N SER A 48 0.90 -1.92 -19.69
CA SER A 48 2.25 -2.29 -19.27
C SER A 48 2.50 -2.05 -17.79
N PRO A 49 1.73 -2.70 -16.90
CA PRO A 49 1.89 -2.53 -15.46
C PRO A 49 3.18 -3.18 -14.94
N LEU A 50 3.85 -2.51 -14.00
CA LEU A 50 4.96 -3.04 -13.21
C LEU A 50 4.49 -3.40 -11.81
N LEU A 51 4.60 -4.68 -11.43
CA LEU A 51 4.35 -5.15 -10.08
C LEU A 51 5.68 -5.14 -9.31
N ILE A 52 5.71 -4.44 -8.18
CA ILE A 52 6.86 -4.38 -7.27
C ILE A 52 6.47 -5.08 -5.97
N CYS A 53 7.24 -6.09 -5.60
CA CYS A 53 7.12 -6.80 -4.33
C CYS A 53 8.52 -7.11 -3.77
N ASP A 54 8.60 -7.66 -2.58
CA ASP A 54 9.83 -8.26 -2.05
C ASP A 54 9.74 -9.78 -2.05
N THR A 55 10.86 -10.47 -1.76
CA THR A 55 10.93 -11.93 -1.80
C THR A 55 9.96 -12.62 -0.85
N ASN A 56 9.56 -11.98 0.25
CA ASN A 56 8.60 -12.52 1.20
C ASN A 56 7.16 -12.29 0.73
N THR A 57 6.87 -11.08 0.28
CA THR A 57 5.52 -10.71 -0.17
C THR A 57 5.18 -11.35 -1.52
N CYS A 58 6.15 -11.55 -2.40
CA CYS A 58 6.00 -12.34 -3.62
C CYS A 58 5.51 -13.77 -3.28
N LYS A 59 6.23 -14.48 -2.41
CA LYS A 59 5.84 -15.85 -1.98
C LYS A 59 4.47 -15.92 -1.31
N ALA A 60 4.07 -14.86 -0.61
CA ALA A 60 2.78 -14.79 0.07
C ALA A 60 1.61 -14.58 -0.90
N THR A 61 1.85 -13.93 -2.04
CA THR A 61 0.78 -13.44 -2.92
C THR A 61 0.75 -14.08 -4.31
N GLU A 62 1.87 -14.61 -4.83
CA GLU A 62 1.98 -15.12 -6.20
C GLU A 62 0.87 -16.09 -6.61
N LYS A 63 0.46 -16.99 -5.69
CA LYS A 63 -0.61 -17.98 -5.96
C LYS A 63 -2.01 -17.40 -5.90
N LEU A 64 -2.21 -16.37 -5.09
CA LEU A 64 -3.51 -15.69 -4.93
C LEU A 64 -3.74 -14.66 -6.03
N MET A 65 -2.67 -14.21 -6.67
CA MET A 65 -2.64 -13.15 -7.67
C MET A 65 -2.04 -13.63 -8.99
N GLU A 66 -2.08 -14.95 -9.29
CA GLU A 66 -1.40 -15.56 -10.45
C GLU A 66 -1.73 -14.83 -11.76
N ASP A 67 -3.01 -14.57 -12.03
CA ASP A 67 -3.45 -13.88 -13.25
C ASP A 67 -2.98 -12.41 -13.31
N ILE A 68 -2.79 -11.77 -12.15
CA ILE A 68 -2.24 -10.41 -12.06
C ILE A 68 -0.73 -10.43 -12.32
N PHE A 69 0.00 -11.39 -11.72
CA PHE A 69 1.43 -11.57 -11.96
C PHE A 69 1.72 -11.84 -13.44
N ASP A 70 0.90 -12.67 -14.10
CA ASP A 70 1.05 -13.00 -15.52
C ASP A 70 0.82 -11.80 -16.45
N ARG A 71 0.09 -10.78 -16.01
CA ARG A 71 -0.19 -9.55 -16.76
C ARG A 71 0.84 -8.46 -16.56
N CYS A 72 1.66 -8.55 -15.53
CA CYS A 72 2.60 -7.51 -15.12
C CYS A 72 4.04 -7.87 -15.51
N GLN A 73 4.85 -6.87 -15.76
CA GLN A 73 6.26 -7.00 -15.51
C GLN A 73 6.46 -7.10 -14.00
N VAL A 74 7.34 -7.99 -13.52
CA VAL A 74 7.48 -8.25 -12.08
C VAL A 74 8.89 -7.94 -11.63
N LEU A 75 9.02 -7.03 -10.68
CA LEU A 75 10.26 -6.73 -9.98
C LEU A 75 10.18 -7.23 -8.53
N VAL A 76 11.01 -8.21 -8.19
CA VAL A 76 11.10 -8.74 -6.84
C VAL A 76 12.37 -8.19 -6.18
N LEU A 77 12.18 -7.35 -5.17
CA LEU A 77 13.27 -6.81 -4.35
C LEU A 77 13.72 -7.86 -3.32
N ASP A 78 15.00 -7.84 -2.97
CA ASP A 78 15.49 -8.71 -1.90
C ASP A 78 14.98 -8.19 -0.55
N ALA A 79 14.25 -9.03 0.20
CA ALA A 79 13.67 -8.65 1.50
C ALA A 79 14.73 -8.51 2.61
N ASP A 80 15.92 -9.10 2.42
CA ASP A 80 17.00 -9.02 3.41
C ASP A 80 17.54 -7.59 3.48
N ASP A 81 17.34 -6.94 4.65
CA ASP A 81 17.73 -5.55 4.91
C ASP A 81 17.08 -4.49 3.99
N LEU A 82 15.95 -4.80 3.33
CA LEU A 82 15.25 -3.87 2.45
C LEU A 82 14.81 -2.61 3.21
N GLN A 83 15.26 -1.48 2.75
CA GLN A 83 14.83 -0.16 3.22
C GLN A 83 14.31 0.68 2.06
N ALA A 84 13.38 1.58 2.35
CA ALA A 84 12.97 2.60 1.38
C ALA A 84 14.06 3.68 1.31
N ASP A 85 15.12 3.41 0.57
CA ASP A 85 16.30 4.27 0.45
C ASP A 85 16.71 4.51 -1.01
N GLN A 86 17.80 5.25 -1.17
CA GLN A 86 18.33 5.59 -2.49
C GLN A 86 18.77 4.36 -3.28
N HIS A 87 19.25 3.30 -2.60
CA HIS A 87 19.68 2.08 -3.27
C HIS A 87 18.49 1.31 -3.83
N ALA A 88 17.43 1.15 -3.04
CA ALA A 88 16.20 0.50 -3.51
C ALA A 88 15.55 1.28 -4.68
N ILE A 89 15.56 2.62 -4.61
CA ILE A 89 15.09 3.47 -5.72
C ILE A 89 15.91 3.22 -6.98
N GLU A 90 17.24 3.21 -6.89
CA GLU A 90 18.12 2.95 -8.04
C GLU A 90 17.84 1.58 -8.70
N ILE A 91 17.55 0.54 -7.90
CA ILE A 91 17.17 -0.77 -8.43
C ILE A 91 15.89 -0.66 -9.26
N VAL A 92 14.85 0.00 -8.72
CA VAL A 92 13.59 0.16 -9.43
C VAL A 92 13.77 1.03 -10.68
N GLU A 93 14.48 2.16 -10.58
CA GLU A 93 14.73 3.07 -11.71
C GLU A 93 15.49 2.38 -12.86
N ASN A 94 16.42 1.47 -12.53
CA ASN A 94 17.11 0.66 -13.56
C ASN A 94 16.20 -0.36 -14.25
N TYR A 95 15.05 -0.67 -13.67
CA TYR A 95 14.04 -1.57 -14.24
C TYR A 95 12.95 -0.82 -15.02
N MET A 96 12.78 0.48 -14.72
CA MET A 96 11.79 1.33 -15.41
C MET A 96 12.14 1.50 -16.89
N ASP A 97 11.13 1.40 -17.74
CA ASP A 97 11.20 1.75 -19.15
C ASP A 97 10.07 2.74 -19.54
N GLU A 98 10.10 3.26 -20.76
CA GLU A 98 9.15 4.28 -21.24
C GLU A 98 7.73 3.73 -21.42
N ASP A 99 7.55 2.42 -21.46
CA ASP A 99 6.28 1.76 -21.72
C ASP A 99 5.50 1.49 -20.41
N ILE A 100 6.17 1.52 -19.24
CA ILE A 100 5.51 1.29 -17.94
C ILE A 100 4.53 2.43 -17.65
N ASP A 101 3.25 2.08 -17.53
CA ASP A 101 2.13 3.03 -17.39
C ASP A 101 1.38 2.94 -16.05
N LEU A 102 1.71 1.95 -15.22
CA LEU A 102 1.11 1.72 -13.90
C LEU A 102 2.09 0.97 -12.99
N ILE A 103 2.14 1.31 -11.70
CA ILE A 103 2.86 0.51 -10.69
C ILE A 103 1.85 -0.17 -9.76
N LEU A 104 2.02 -1.47 -9.50
CA LEU A 104 1.35 -2.21 -8.43
C LEU A 104 2.33 -2.42 -7.28
N ALA A 105 2.08 -1.77 -6.13
CA ALA A 105 2.87 -1.97 -4.91
C ALA A 105 2.28 -3.12 -4.10
N VAL A 106 2.88 -4.31 -4.16
CA VAL A 106 2.40 -5.52 -3.48
C VAL A 106 3.31 -5.82 -2.29
N GLY A 107 2.96 -5.32 -1.10
CA GLY A 107 3.87 -5.51 0.02
C GLY A 107 3.55 -4.72 1.29
N SER A 108 4.57 -4.55 2.10
CA SER A 108 4.56 -3.75 3.33
C SER A 108 4.74 -2.25 3.06
N GLY A 109 4.80 -1.45 4.12
CA GLY A 109 5.04 0.00 4.02
C GLY A 109 6.31 0.35 3.22
N THR A 110 7.40 -0.40 3.40
CA THR A 110 8.66 -0.18 2.66
C THR A 110 8.48 -0.30 1.14
N VAL A 111 7.81 -1.37 0.68
CA VAL A 111 7.50 -1.55 -0.76
C VAL A 111 6.62 -0.42 -1.27
N HIS A 112 5.65 0.03 -0.45
CA HIS A 112 4.76 1.14 -0.82
C HIS A 112 5.51 2.46 -0.91
N ASP A 113 6.41 2.76 0.02
CA ASP A 113 7.18 4.00 -0.01
C ASP A 113 8.11 4.07 -1.22
N ILE A 114 8.79 2.97 -1.56
CA ILE A 114 9.61 2.84 -2.78
C ILE A 114 8.73 3.05 -4.02
N SER A 115 7.64 2.30 -4.14
CA SER A 115 6.76 2.32 -5.32
C SER A 115 6.10 3.68 -5.52
N ARG A 116 5.59 4.28 -4.45
CA ARG A 116 4.96 5.60 -4.44
C ARG A 116 5.95 6.68 -4.87
N TYR A 117 7.17 6.66 -4.34
CA TYR A 117 8.19 7.62 -4.70
C TYR A 117 8.54 7.53 -6.20
N VAL A 118 8.78 6.32 -6.72
CA VAL A 118 9.10 6.11 -8.13
C VAL A 118 7.92 6.51 -9.03
N ALA A 119 6.70 6.08 -8.71
CA ALA A 119 5.50 6.46 -9.46
C ALA A 119 5.36 7.99 -9.59
N PHE A 120 5.57 8.71 -8.48
CA PHE A 120 5.55 10.17 -8.46
C PHE A 120 6.65 10.79 -9.33
N GLN A 121 7.89 10.27 -9.29
CA GLN A 121 8.99 10.76 -10.12
C GLN A 121 8.72 10.56 -11.62
N TYR A 122 8.15 9.42 -12.00
CA TYR A 122 7.82 9.09 -13.39
C TYR A 122 6.46 9.64 -13.84
N LYS A 123 5.67 10.20 -12.91
CA LYS A 123 4.31 10.76 -13.15
C LYS A 123 3.34 9.72 -13.70
N ILE A 124 3.42 8.52 -13.21
CA ILE A 124 2.50 7.42 -13.49
C ILE A 124 1.73 7.05 -12.22
N PRO A 125 0.48 6.61 -12.30
CA PRO A 125 -0.28 6.21 -11.14
C PRO A 125 0.27 4.92 -10.52
N PHE A 126 -0.11 4.68 -9.24
CA PHE A 126 0.14 3.39 -8.63
C PHE A 126 -1.07 2.85 -7.88
N ILE A 127 -1.12 1.53 -7.72
CA ILE A 127 -2.11 0.78 -6.96
C ILE A 127 -1.44 0.29 -5.67
N SER A 128 -2.14 0.44 -4.55
CA SER A 128 -1.72 -0.12 -3.26
C SER A 128 -2.36 -1.49 -3.04
N VAL A 129 -1.53 -2.52 -2.87
CA VAL A 129 -1.94 -3.87 -2.48
C VAL A 129 -1.17 -4.24 -1.20
N PRO A 130 -1.65 -3.79 -0.04
CA PRO A 130 -1.02 -4.11 1.23
C PRO A 130 -1.07 -5.61 1.51
N THR A 131 0.01 -6.17 2.08
CA THR A 131 0.07 -7.59 2.46
C THR A 131 -0.03 -7.82 3.97
N ALA A 132 -0.08 -6.75 4.75
CA ALA A 132 -0.32 -6.76 6.19
C ALA A 132 -0.89 -5.42 6.65
N ALA A 133 -1.70 -5.43 7.70
CA ALA A 133 -2.19 -4.22 8.35
C ALA A 133 -1.11 -3.63 9.28
N SER A 134 0.04 -3.22 8.73
CA SER A 134 1.26 -2.89 9.48
C SER A 134 1.58 -1.41 9.54
N ALA A 135 1.01 -0.58 8.66
CA ALA A 135 1.34 0.83 8.51
C ALA A 135 0.09 1.66 8.19
N GLU A 136 0.16 2.94 8.51
CA GLU A 136 -0.90 3.92 8.24
C GLU A 136 -0.73 4.64 6.90
N GLY A 137 0.43 4.47 6.25
CA GLY A 137 0.84 5.22 5.06
C GLY A 137 0.29 4.73 3.72
N PHE A 138 -0.61 3.74 3.66
CA PHE A 138 -1.02 3.13 2.37
C PHE A 138 -1.77 4.10 1.44
N VAL A 139 -2.40 5.13 1.98
CA VAL A 139 -3.06 6.21 1.21
C VAL A 139 -2.34 7.57 1.32
N SER A 140 -1.11 7.56 1.85
CA SER A 140 -0.32 8.78 2.05
C SER A 140 0.04 9.46 0.74
N THR A 141 0.20 10.78 0.79
CA THR A 141 0.82 11.62 -0.26
C THR A 141 2.30 11.87 0.01
N GLU A 142 2.89 11.18 0.99
CA GLU A 142 4.30 11.24 1.34
C GLU A 142 4.89 9.84 1.46
N ALA A 143 6.18 9.69 1.14
CA ALA A 143 6.96 8.47 1.32
C ALA A 143 7.95 8.64 2.48
N GLU A 144 7.97 7.70 3.43
CA GLU A 144 8.99 7.66 4.48
C GLU A 144 10.27 7.02 3.93
N MET A 145 11.25 7.85 3.60
CA MET A 145 12.49 7.42 2.95
C MET A 145 13.70 7.57 3.88
N VAL A 146 14.67 6.66 3.76
CA VAL A 146 16.01 6.84 4.33
C VAL A 146 16.90 7.54 3.30
N TRP A 147 17.13 8.82 3.48
CA TRP A 147 17.89 9.65 2.55
C TRP A 147 19.20 10.14 3.18
N ASN A 148 20.34 9.72 2.63
CA ASN A 148 21.67 9.96 3.22
C ASN A 148 21.75 9.52 4.69
N GLY A 149 21.20 8.34 5.00
CA GLY A 149 21.20 7.75 6.35
C GLY A 149 20.25 8.41 7.35
N GLN A 150 19.35 9.29 6.90
CA GLN A 150 18.35 9.96 7.73
C GLN A 150 16.94 9.67 7.23
N LYS A 151 16.03 9.33 8.14
CA LYS A 151 14.60 9.23 7.82
C LYS A 151 14.04 10.60 7.45
N LYS A 152 13.32 10.66 6.35
CA LYS A 152 12.66 11.85 5.82
C LYS A 152 11.31 11.50 5.22
N MET A 153 10.33 12.33 5.46
CA MET A 153 9.09 12.34 4.68
C MET A 153 9.35 13.11 3.39
N ILE A 154 9.13 12.45 2.26
CA ILE A 154 9.34 13.04 0.94
C ILE A 154 7.99 13.10 0.23
N ALA A 155 7.64 14.28 -0.28
CA ALA A 155 6.41 14.49 -1.02
C ALA A 155 6.31 13.52 -2.21
N ALA A 156 5.16 12.91 -2.34
CA ALA A 156 4.83 11.93 -3.35
C ALA A 156 3.32 12.01 -3.67
N GLU A 157 2.69 10.90 -4.01
CA GLU A 157 1.31 10.84 -4.46
C GLU A 157 0.55 9.68 -3.79
N ALA A 158 -0.76 9.87 -3.56
CA ALA A 158 -1.63 8.80 -3.10
C ALA A 158 -1.86 7.77 -4.22
N PRO A 159 -2.17 6.50 -3.89
CA PRO A 159 -2.54 5.51 -4.90
C PRO A 159 -3.88 5.86 -5.55
N ILE A 160 -4.09 5.43 -6.78
CA ILE A 160 -5.40 5.58 -7.43
C ILE A 160 -6.42 4.53 -6.98
N ALA A 161 -5.97 3.45 -6.36
CA ALA A 161 -6.84 2.49 -5.66
C ALA A 161 -6.06 1.71 -4.60
N VAL A 162 -6.80 1.15 -3.63
CA VAL A 162 -6.29 0.27 -2.59
C VAL A 162 -7.09 -1.02 -2.57
N TYR A 163 -6.42 -2.15 -2.70
CA TYR A 163 -7.00 -3.49 -2.59
C TYR A 163 -6.35 -4.24 -1.42
N ALA A 164 -6.98 -4.11 -0.26
CA ALA A 164 -6.50 -4.65 1.00
C ALA A 164 -7.22 -5.98 1.29
N ASP A 165 -6.61 -7.09 0.88
CA ASP A 165 -7.16 -8.42 1.03
C ASP A 165 -6.92 -8.96 2.44
N THR A 166 -8.00 -9.14 3.20
CA THR A 166 -7.90 -9.57 4.59
C THR A 166 -7.52 -11.04 4.76
N ASP A 167 -7.69 -11.86 3.73
CA ASP A 167 -7.17 -13.24 3.73
C ASP A 167 -5.63 -13.25 3.64
N ILE A 168 -5.05 -12.30 2.90
CA ILE A 168 -3.59 -12.10 2.89
C ILE A 168 -3.12 -11.63 4.27
N PHE A 169 -3.82 -10.66 4.89
CA PHE A 169 -3.46 -10.15 6.22
C PHE A 169 -3.53 -11.21 7.31
N ALA A 170 -4.55 -12.09 7.27
CA ALA A 170 -4.71 -13.18 8.21
C ALA A 170 -3.53 -14.16 8.18
N ASN A 171 -2.89 -14.29 7.02
CA ASN A 171 -1.73 -15.16 6.82
C ASN A 171 -0.37 -14.42 6.94
N ALA A 172 -0.38 -13.11 7.15
CA ALA A 172 0.84 -12.33 7.35
C ALA A 172 1.50 -12.65 8.71
N PRO A 173 2.82 -12.44 8.86
CA PRO A 173 3.45 -12.52 10.16
C PRO A 173 2.73 -11.66 11.20
N THR A 174 2.33 -12.29 12.32
CA THR A 174 1.51 -11.65 13.37
C THR A 174 2.13 -10.35 13.87
N GLU A 175 3.46 -10.28 13.93
CA GLU A 175 4.20 -9.11 14.37
C GLU A 175 3.93 -7.86 13.52
N LEU A 176 3.67 -8.04 12.22
CA LEU A 176 3.34 -6.93 11.32
C LEU A 176 1.96 -6.35 11.64
N ASN A 177 0.94 -7.19 11.77
CA ASN A 177 -0.40 -6.73 12.15
C ASN A 177 -0.42 -6.15 13.58
N LEU A 178 0.36 -6.71 14.51
CA LEU A 178 0.52 -6.15 15.85
C LEU A 178 1.20 -4.78 15.82
N SER A 179 2.17 -4.56 14.94
CA SER A 179 2.82 -3.25 14.80
C SER A 179 1.81 -2.18 14.37
N GLY A 180 0.91 -2.51 13.44
CA GLY A 180 -0.21 -1.65 13.06
C GLY A 180 -1.14 -1.35 14.23
N ALA A 181 -1.52 -2.36 15.01
CA ALA A 181 -2.37 -2.15 16.20
C ALA A 181 -1.72 -1.24 17.25
N VAL A 182 -0.41 -1.32 17.43
CA VAL A 182 0.33 -0.42 18.34
C VAL A 182 0.29 1.03 17.81
N ARG A 183 0.46 1.24 16.50
CA ARG A 183 0.35 2.57 15.90
C ARG A 183 -1.03 3.19 16.10
N VAL A 184 -2.09 2.42 15.85
CA VAL A 184 -3.48 2.85 16.07
C VAL A 184 -3.74 3.18 17.53
N ASN A 185 -3.26 2.36 18.47
CA ASN A 185 -3.46 2.58 19.92
C ASN A 185 -2.79 3.87 20.43
N SER A 186 -1.83 4.41 19.71
CA SER A 186 -1.18 5.68 20.04
C SER A 186 -1.90 6.90 19.49
N SER A 187 -2.92 6.72 18.64
CA SER A 187 -3.71 7.80 18.05
C SER A 187 -5.04 8.02 18.78
N ASP A 188 -5.47 9.29 18.89
CA ASP A 188 -6.75 9.66 19.53
C ASP A 188 -7.99 9.09 18.82
N ILE A 189 -7.85 8.67 17.57
CA ILE A 189 -8.91 8.07 16.74
C ILE A 189 -9.35 6.71 17.30
N TYR A 190 -8.43 5.98 17.95
CA TYR A 190 -8.72 4.67 18.51
C TYR A 190 -9.65 4.72 19.74
N LEU A 191 -9.61 5.80 20.51
CA LEU A 191 -10.37 5.91 21.77
C LEU A 191 -11.88 5.98 21.55
N THR A 192 -12.34 6.25 20.31
CA THR A 192 -13.75 6.51 20.03
C THR A 192 -14.51 5.33 19.43
N GLU A 193 -13.87 4.37 18.76
CA GLU A 193 -14.66 3.47 17.94
C GLU A 193 -14.55 1.95 18.16
N ARG A 194 -13.48 1.33 18.60
CA ARG A 194 -13.46 -0.13 18.90
C ARG A 194 -12.10 -0.63 19.41
N LYS A 195 -12.09 -1.33 20.54
CA LYS A 195 -10.91 -2.07 21.04
C LYS A 195 -10.60 -3.25 20.12
N ILE A 196 -9.48 -3.18 19.40
CA ILE A 196 -8.93 -4.30 18.66
C ILE A 196 -8.09 -5.14 19.64
N SER A 197 -8.44 -6.41 19.78
CA SER A 197 -7.77 -7.31 20.72
C SER A 197 -6.51 -7.90 20.07
N GLU A 198 -5.37 -7.83 20.78
CA GLU A 198 -4.16 -8.54 20.37
C GLU A 198 -4.38 -10.05 20.16
N THR A 199 -5.28 -10.66 20.93
CA THR A 199 -5.61 -12.09 20.79
C THR A 199 -6.23 -12.38 19.44
N GLN A 200 -7.19 -11.56 18.99
CA GLN A 200 -7.84 -11.71 17.68
C GLN A 200 -6.87 -11.51 16.51
N ILE A 201 -5.92 -10.57 16.64
CA ILE A 201 -4.86 -10.37 15.64
C ILE A 201 -3.96 -11.61 15.58
N LYS A 202 -3.59 -12.18 16.73
CA LYS A 202 -2.77 -13.40 16.81
C LYS A 202 -3.47 -14.64 16.26
N GLU A 203 -4.79 -14.67 16.28
CA GLU A 203 -5.62 -15.74 15.73
C GLU A 203 -5.81 -15.60 14.22
N GLY A 204 -5.38 -14.47 13.60
CA GLY A 204 -5.53 -14.22 12.16
C GLY A 204 -6.99 -14.02 11.77
N ASP A 205 -7.78 -13.36 12.61
CA ASP A 205 -9.19 -13.08 12.35
C ASP A 205 -9.36 -12.00 11.25
N PRO A 206 -9.91 -12.37 10.06
CA PRO A 206 -10.04 -11.44 8.92
C PRO A 206 -10.88 -10.20 9.26
N ASP A 207 -11.94 -10.32 10.05
CA ASP A 207 -12.79 -9.19 10.45
C ASP A 207 -12.02 -8.20 11.32
N THR A 208 -11.10 -8.70 12.14
CA THR A 208 -10.22 -7.84 12.95
C THR A 208 -9.18 -7.15 12.08
N CYS A 209 -8.61 -7.85 11.09
CA CYS A 209 -7.69 -7.27 10.12
C CYS A 209 -8.36 -6.18 9.26
N GLU A 210 -9.62 -6.40 8.86
CA GLU A 210 -10.42 -5.40 8.13
C GLU A 210 -10.58 -4.11 8.94
N LYS A 211 -10.98 -4.24 10.20
CA LYS A 211 -11.15 -3.10 11.12
C LYS A 211 -9.83 -2.37 11.37
N LEU A 212 -8.76 -3.12 11.61
CA LEU A 212 -7.43 -2.57 11.84
C LEU A 212 -6.96 -1.77 10.62
N MET A 213 -7.10 -2.34 9.43
CA MET A 213 -6.71 -1.66 8.20
C MET A 213 -7.49 -0.37 7.97
N TYR A 214 -8.81 -0.40 8.17
CA TYR A 214 -9.65 0.80 8.05
C TYR A 214 -9.19 1.92 9.00
N VAL A 215 -8.89 1.57 10.26
CA VAL A 215 -8.42 2.56 11.25
C VAL A 215 -7.03 3.09 10.90
N LEU A 216 -6.13 2.23 10.39
CA LEU A 216 -4.81 2.65 9.93
C LEU A 216 -4.90 3.66 8.79
N LEU A 217 -5.74 3.41 7.79
CA LEU A 217 -5.94 4.37 6.69
C LEU A 217 -6.45 5.72 7.22
N ARG A 218 -7.39 5.71 8.14
CA ARG A 218 -7.94 6.94 8.77
C ARG A 218 -6.89 7.69 9.57
N SER A 219 -6.03 6.98 10.31
CA SER A 219 -4.95 7.57 11.11
C SER A 219 -3.91 8.25 10.23
N GLY A 220 -3.53 7.63 9.12
CA GLY A 220 -2.55 8.18 8.19
C GLY A 220 -3.00 9.51 7.58
N VAL A 221 -4.29 9.67 7.34
CA VAL A 221 -4.87 10.93 6.84
C VAL A 221 -4.89 12.01 7.92
N ALA A 222 -5.22 11.66 9.17
CA ALA A 222 -5.29 12.62 10.27
C ALA A 222 -3.91 13.18 10.63
N GLY A 223 -2.86 12.33 10.64
CA GLY A 223 -1.50 12.75 10.96
C GLY A 223 -0.89 13.74 9.96
N GLN A 224 -1.31 13.71 8.70
CA GLN A 224 -0.87 14.66 7.69
C GLN A 224 -1.52 16.04 7.83
N ALA A 225 -2.70 16.13 8.42
CA ALA A 225 -3.41 17.40 8.63
C ALA A 225 -2.85 18.24 9.79
N GLU A 226 -2.10 17.64 10.71
CA GLU A 226 -1.50 18.33 11.88
C GLU A 226 -0.08 18.85 11.60
N GLY A 227 0.51 18.54 10.45
CA GLY A 227 1.87 18.93 10.04
C GLY A 227 1.97 20.20 9.19
N GLU A 228 0.85 20.90 8.96
CA GLU A 228 0.80 22.18 8.23
C GLU A 228 0.90 23.43 9.13
#